data_fb6993159aaec23f9ce07f7b95e3c7a5
#
_entry.id   fb6993159aaec23f9ce07f7b95e3c7a5
#
_cell.length_a   1.000
_cell.length_b   1.000
_cell.length_c   1.000
_cell.angle_alpha   90.00
_cell.angle_beta   90.00
_cell.angle_gamma   90.00
#
_symmetry.space_group_name_H-M   'P 1'
#
loop_
_entity.id
_entity.type
_entity.pdbx_description
1 polymer ?
#
loop_
_entity_poly.entity_id
_entity_poly.type
_entity_poly.pdbx_seq_one_letter_code
_entity_poly.pdbx_strand_id
1 'polypeptide(L)'
;MHVLVCEDDELIASGIVAGLKAQGLTVEHVNTASKARAMLKVAEFDVMVLDLGLPDEDGLKLLQQLRQSGLEIPVLILTARDSVTDRVDGLQAGADDYLLKPFDLRELFARLQTLLRRVAGRSVNLIEHGALTYDPSSRETRLAGHPVDLSRREQSLLQALLHNRGRVLSTEQLKDSVYGFNDELESNALNVHIHHLRSKLGKGIVETVRGLGYRLGPADGGEQGK
;
A
#
# COMPACT_ATOMS: atom_id res chain seq x y z
N MET A 1 -4.24 4.31 2.49
CA MET A 1 -5.05 3.40 1.67
C MET A 1 -5.83 2.49 2.60
N HIS A 2 -7.14 2.43 2.40
CA HIS A 2 -8.07 1.74 3.25
C HIS A 2 -8.62 0.50 2.53
N VAL A 3 -8.34 -0.68 3.03
CA VAL A 3 -8.68 -1.97 2.44
C VAL A 3 -9.79 -2.62 3.26
N LEU A 4 -10.87 -3.06 2.60
CA LEU A 4 -11.87 -3.93 3.22
C LEU A 4 -11.56 -5.39 2.85
N VAL A 5 -11.35 -6.23 3.85
CA VAL A 5 -11.17 -7.69 3.69
C VAL A 5 -12.43 -8.37 4.15
N CYS A 6 -13.10 -9.11 3.24
CA CYS A 6 -14.26 -9.92 3.52
C CYS A 6 -13.87 -11.39 3.35
N GLU A 7 -13.62 -12.08 4.47
CA GLU A 7 -13.08 -13.44 4.56
C GLU A 7 -13.59 -14.08 5.85
N ASP A 8 -14.16 -15.27 5.78
CA ASP A 8 -14.74 -15.95 6.94
C ASP A 8 -13.74 -16.84 7.70
N ASP A 9 -12.69 -17.33 7.01
CA ASP A 9 -11.61 -18.05 7.65
C ASP A 9 -10.70 -17.11 8.44
N GLU A 10 -10.73 -17.21 9.76
CA GLU A 10 -9.98 -16.33 10.66
C GLU A 10 -8.45 -16.43 10.49
N LEU A 11 -7.91 -17.60 10.11
CA LEU A 11 -6.48 -17.77 9.90
C LEU A 11 -6.04 -17.05 8.62
N ILE A 12 -6.79 -17.22 7.56
CA ILE A 12 -6.53 -16.53 6.29
C ILE A 12 -6.68 -15.01 6.48
N ALA A 13 -7.79 -14.58 7.09
CA ALA A 13 -8.06 -13.17 7.35
C ALA A 13 -6.97 -12.52 8.21
N SER A 14 -6.56 -13.17 9.31
CA SER A 14 -5.50 -12.63 10.17
C SER A 14 -4.16 -12.51 9.45
N GLY A 15 -3.81 -13.49 8.62
CA GLY A 15 -2.61 -13.46 7.78
C GLY A 15 -2.64 -12.29 6.77
N ILE A 16 -3.77 -12.10 6.08
CA ILE A 16 -3.97 -10.99 5.14
C ILE A 16 -3.86 -9.65 5.87
N VAL A 17 -4.61 -9.48 6.97
CA VAL A 17 -4.64 -8.24 7.75
C VAL A 17 -3.25 -7.89 8.27
N ALA A 18 -2.53 -8.85 8.85
CA ALA A 18 -1.17 -8.63 9.34
C ALA A 18 -0.20 -8.25 8.20
N GLY A 19 -0.25 -8.98 7.09
CA GLY A 19 0.58 -8.71 5.93
C GLY A 19 0.34 -7.34 5.31
N LEU A 20 -0.92 -6.94 5.14
CA LEU A 20 -1.27 -5.63 4.58
C LEU A 20 -0.94 -4.48 5.54
N LYS A 21 -1.17 -4.65 6.86
CA LYS A 21 -0.78 -3.66 7.87
C LYS A 21 0.73 -3.46 7.93
N ALA A 22 1.51 -4.53 7.78
CA ALA A 22 2.97 -4.44 7.70
C ALA A 22 3.46 -3.62 6.48
N GLN A 23 2.63 -3.53 5.43
CA GLN A 23 2.89 -2.67 4.26
C GLN A 23 2.35 -1.23 4.43
N GLY A 24 1.90 -0.86 5.63
CA GLY A 24 1.41 0.48 5.94
C GLY A 24 -0.02 0.77 5.46
N LEU A 25 -0.81 -0.26 5.18
CA LEU A 25 -2.22 -0.12 4.81
C LEU A 25 -3.13 -0.09 6.05
N THR A 26 -4.21 0.67 5.98
CA THR A 26 -5.32 0.57 6.93
C THR A 26 -6.24 -0.55 6.47
N VAL A 27 -6.53 -1.51 7.34
CA VAL A 27 -7.30 -2.70 6.97
C VAL A 27 -8.43 -2.92 7.96
N GLU A 28 -9.65 -3.01 7.41
CA GLU A 28 -10.82 -3.48 8.13
C GLU A 28 -11.16 -4.89 7.66
N HIS A 29 -11.56 -5.74 8.60
CA HIS A 29 -11.93 -7.13 8.33
C HIS A 29 -13.37 -7.39 8.76
N VAL A 30 -14.09 -8.07 7.88
CA VAL A 30 -15.44 -8.59 8.13
C VAL A 30 -15.53 -10.03 7.63
N ASN A 31 -16.36 -10.84 8.28
CA ASN A 31 -16.47 -12.27 8.00
C ASN A 31 -17.81 -12.69 7.37
N THR A 32 -18.64 -11.73 6.93
CA THR A 32 -19.92 -11.99 6.28
C THR A 32 -20.25 -10.92 5.25
N ALA A 33 -21.07 -11.28 4.25
CA ALA A 33 -21.58 -10.35 3.25
C ALA A 33 -22.42 -9.22 3.86
N SER A 34 -23.22 -9.55 4.86
CA SER A 34 -24.06 -8.57 5.58
C SER A 34 -23.21 -7.50 6.27
N LYS A 35 -22.11 -7.90 6.93
CA LYS A 35 -21.17 -6.96 7.56
C LYS A 35 -20.42 -6.13 6.52
N ALA A 36 -20.02 -6.74 5.39
CA ALA A 36 -19.38 -6.00 4.29
C ALA A 36 -20.29 -4.89 3.76
N ARG A 37 -21.58 -5.18 3.51
CA ARG A 37 -22.56 -4.14 3.11
C ARG A 37 -22.73 -3.05 4.15
N ALA A 38 -22.77 -3.40 5.44
CA ALA A 38 -22.88 -2.42 6.51
C ALA A 38 -21.66 -1.50 6.56
N MET A 39 -20.47 -2.08 6.44
CA MET A 39 -19.20 -1.34 6.48
C MET A 39 -19.05 -0.39 5.30
N LEU A 40 -19.42 -0.83 4.08
CA LEU A 40 -19.38 -0.01 2.86
C LEU A 40 -20.38 1.17 2.87
N LYS A 41 -21.38 1.17 3.77
CA LYS A 41 -22.31 2.29 3.96
C LYS A 41 -21.77 3.38 4.90
N VAL A 42 -20.86 3.02 5.80
CA VAL A 42 -20.41 3.91 6.89
C VAL A 42 -18.96 4.37 6.72
N ALA A 43 -18.19 3.73 5.84
CA ALA A 43 -16.80 4.07 5.58
C ALA A 43 -16.46 3.96 4.09
N GLU A 44 -15.51 4.78 3.64
CA GLU A 44 -14.95 4.71 2.30
C GLU A 44 -13.73 3.79 2.27
N PHE A 45 -13.65 2.99 1.23
CA PHE A 45 -12.54 2.06 0.98
C PHE A 45 -11.95 2.30 -0.41
N ASP A 46 -10.65 2.11 -0.51
CA ASP A 46 -9.92 2.22 -1.78
C ASP A 46 -9.99 0.93 -2.59
N VAL A 47 -10.14 -0.22 -1.92
CA VAL A 47 -10.20 -1.56 -2.54
C VAL A 47 -10.86 -2.56 -1.58
N MET A 48 -11.51 -3.58 -2.15
CA MET A 48 -12.08 -4.70 -1.42
C MET A 48 -11.38 -6.00 -1.83
N VAL A 49 -11.04 -6.84 -0.86
CA VAL A 49 -10.69 -8.26 -1.03
C VAL A 49 -11.91 -9.06 -0.61
N LEU A 50 -12.40 -9.92 -1.50
CA LEU A 50 -13.68 -10.62 -1.31
C LEU A 50 -13.51 -12.12 -1.50
N ASP A 51 -13.75 -12.91 -0.45
CA ASP A 51 -13.99 -14.35 -0.62
C ASP A 51 -15.39 -14.62 -1.16
N LEU A 52 -15.49 -15.62 -2.01
CA LEU A 52 -16.77 -16.09 -2.55
C LEU A 52 -17.49 -17.05 -1.59
N GLY A 53 -16.76 -17.72 -0.71
CA GLY A 53 -17.27 -18.75 0.20
C GLY A 53 -17.84 -18.23 1.52
N LEU A 54 -18.46 -17.06 1.54
CA LEU A 54 -18.99 -16.47 2.78
C LEU A 54 -20.16 -17.28 3.35
N PRO A 55 -20.32 -17.32 4.70
CA PRO A 55 -21.27 -18.20 5.36
C PRO A 55 -22.74 -17.79 5.20
N ASP A 56 -23.01 -16.51 4.94
CA ASP A 56 -24.37 -15.96 4.86
C ASP A 56 -24.86 -15.76 3.43
N GLU A 57 -23.95 -15.55 2.46
CA GLU A 57 -24.31 -15.36 1.05
C GLU A 57 -23.09 -15.63 0.16
N ASP A 58 -23.31 -16.14 -1.07
CA ASP A 58 -22.25 -16.26 -2.07
C ASP A 58 -21.66 -14.89 -2.41
N GLY A 59 -20.33 -14.75 -2.31
CA GLY A 59 -19.62 -13.49 -2.55
C GLY A 59 -19.82 -12.95 -3.97
N LEU A 60 -20.06 -13.81 -4.97
CA LEU A 60 -20.37 -13.40 -6.33
C LEU A 60 -21.70 -12.61 -6.38
N LYS A 61 -22.71 -13.10 -5.66
CA LYS A 61 -24.00 -12.44 -5.55
C LYS A 61 -23.87 -11.10 -4.80
N LEU A 62 -23.08 -11.09 -3.73
CA LEU A 62 -22.74 -9.83 -3.04
C LEU A 62 -22.13 -8.82 -4.02
N LEU A 63 -21.12 -9.22 -4.79
CA LEU A 63 -20.46 -8.35 -5.75
C LEU A 63 -21.43 -7.77 -6.78
N GLN A 64 -22.27 -8.62 -7.39
CA GLN A 64 -23.30 -8.18 -8.34
C GLN A 64 -24.24 -7.12 -7.76
N GLN A 65 -24.70 -7.32 -6.52
CA GLN A 65 -25.56 -6.36 -5.83
C GLN A 65 -24.84 -5.05 -5.53
N LEU A 66 -23.58 -5.11 -5.12
CA LEU A 66 -22.75 -3.93 -4.87
C LEU A 66 -22.57 -3.13 -6.17
N ARG A 67 -22.27 -3.78 -7.29
CA ARG A 67 -22.16 -3.13 -8.61
C ARG A 67 -23.47 -2.53 -9.08
N GLN A 68 -24.59 -3.22 -8.89
CA GLN A 68 -25.92 -2.69 -9.19
C GLN A 68 -26.29 -1.47 -8.34
N SER A 69 -25.76 -1.37 -7.11
CA SER A 69 -25.93 -0.20 -6.25
C SER A 69 -25.00 0.96 -6.57
N GLY A 70 -24.15 0.85 -7.60
CA GLY A 70 -23.23 1.90 -8.04
C GLY A 70 -21.88 1.90 -7.32
N LEU A 71 -21.53 0.83 -6.60
CA LEU A 71 -20.22 0.74 -5.99
C LEU A 71 -19.14 0.50 -7.05
N GLU A 72 -18.17 1.43 -7.18
CA GLU A 72 -17.13 1.40 -8.21
C GLU A 72 -15.73 1.05 -7.66
N ILE A 73 -15.58 0.85 -6.33
CA ILE A 73 -14.27 0.47 -5.78
C ILE A 73 -13.78 -0.84 -6.40
N PRO A 74 -12.46 -1.00 -6.63
CA PRO A 74 -11.92 -2.25 -7.15
C PRO A 74 -12.17 -3.40 -6.20
N VAL A 75 -12.48 -4.55 -6.77
CA VAL A 75 -12.68 -5.79 -6.02
C VAL A 75 -11.74 -6.87 -6.54
N LEU A 76 -10.88 -7.37 -5.66
CA LEU A 76 -10.09 -8.57 -5.86
C LEU A 76 -10.83 -9.75 -5.24
N ILE A 77 -11.23 -10.71 -6.07
CA ILE A 77 -11.79 -11.97 -5.60
C ILE A 77 -10.65 -12.87 -5.08
N LEU A 78 -10.86 -13.45 -3.90
CA LEU A 78 -9.97 -14.39 -3.27
C LEU A 78 -10.74 -15.67 -2.93
N THR A 79 -10.46 -16.80 -3.62
CA THR A 79 -11.32 -17.99 -3.50
C THR A 79 -10.59 -19.30 -3.84
N ALA A 80 -11.14 -20.42 -3.37
CA ALA A 80 -10.70 -21.76 -3.74
C ALA A 80 -11.30 -22.27 -5.05
N ARG A 81 -12.25 -21.56 -5.68
CA ARG A 81 -12.85 -21.93 -6.95
C ARG A 81 -11.84 -21.70 -8.09
N ASP A 82 -11.39 -22.76 -8.76
CA ASP A 82 -10.28 -22.73 -9.71
C ASP A 82 -10.70 -22.91 -11.18
N SER A 83 -11.98 -23.22 -11.44
CA SER A 83 -12.47 -23.44 -12.79
C SER A 83 -12.38 -22.17 -13.64
N VAL A 84 -12.17 -22.37 -14.95
CA VAL A 84 -12.20 -21.26 -15.92
C VAL A 84 -13.55 -20.55 -15.89
N THR A 85 -14.64 -21.31 -15.72
CA THR A 85 -16.00 -20.79 -15.64
C THR A 85 -16.17 -19.86 -14.44
N ASP A 86 -15.72 -20.28 -13.23
CA ASP A 86 -15.81 -19.44 -12.03
C ASP A 86 -15.05 -18.11 -12.18
N ARG A 87 -13.88 -18.16 -12.83
CA ARG A 87 -13.10 -16.93 -13.11
C ARG A 87 -13.81 -16.00 -14.10
N VAL A 88 -14.40 -16.55 -15.15
CA VAL A 88 -15.18 -15.77 -16.12
C VAL A 88 -16.40 -15.16 -15.44
N ASP A 89 -17.14 -15.93 -14.65
CA ASP A 89 -18.32 -15.46 -13.92
C ASP A 89 -17.94 -14.34 -12.91
N GLY A 90 -16.81 -14.49 -12.20
CA GLY A 90 -16.29 -13.48 -11.31
C GLY A 90 -15.99 -12.15 -12.02
N LEU A 91 -15.30 -12.21 -13.15
CA LEU A 91 -14.99 -11.02 -13.95
C LEU A 91 -16.25 -10.38 -14.55
N GLN A 92 -17.18 -11.21 -15.03
CA GLN A 92 -18.47 -10.72 -15.56
C GLN A 92 -19.37 -10.11 -14.46
N ALA A 93 -19.26 -10.59 -13.22
CA ALA A 93 -19.93 -9.99 -12.07
C ALA A 93 -19.37 -8.62 -11.67
N GLY A 94 -18.27 -8.20 -12.30
CA GLY A 94 -17.64 -6.90 -12.07
C GLY A 94 -16.44 -6.93 -11.12
N ALA A 95 -15.80 -8.10 -10.94
CA ALA A 95 -14.50 -8.16 -10.28
C ALA A 95 -13.42 -7.55 -11.18
N ASP A 96 -12.43 -6.93 -10.57
CA ASP A 96 -11.32 -6.29 -11.27
C ASP A 96 -10.09 -7.21 -11.39
N ASP A 97 -9.95 -8.19 -10.49
CA ASP A 97 -8.94 -9.24 -10.54
C ASP A 97 -9.38 -10.46 -9.70
N TYR A 98 -8.62 -11.55 -9.80
CA TYR A 98 -8.95 -12.84 -9.23
C TYR A 98 -7.69 -13.54 -8.73
N LEU A 99 -7.68 -14.03 -7.49
CA LEU A 99 -6.57 -14.74 -6.87
C LEU A 99 -7.03 -16.05 -6.25
N LEU A 100 -6.36 -17.15 -6.60
CA LEU A 100 -6.68 -18.49 -6.09
C LEU A 100 -6.05 -18.76 -4.73
N LYS A 101 -6.79 -19.42 -3.85
CA LYS A 101 -6.26 -20.05 -2.63
C LYS A 101 -5.67 -21.43 -2.97
N PRO A 102 -4.48 -21.80 -2.47
CA PRO A 102 -3.59 -21.03 -1.60
C PRO A 102 -2.76 -19.99 -2.39
N PHE A 103 -2.45 -18.87 -1.79
CA PHE A 103 -1.72 -17.76 -2.41
C PHE A 103 -0.53 -17.29 -1.55
N ASP A 104 0.39 -16.59 -2.18
CA ASP A 104 1.46 -15.86 -1.50
C ASP A 104 0.97 -14.43 -1.18
N LEU A 105 1.22 -13.95 0.04
CA LEU A 105 0.88 -12.57 0.43
C LEU A 105 1.53 -11.51 -0.46
N ARG A 106 2.70 -11.81 -1.02
CA ARG A 106 3.37 -10.91 -1.98
C ARG A 106 2.59 -10.80 -3.28
N GLU A 107 1.95 -11.90 -3.75
CA GLU A 107 1.09 -11.88 -4.92
C GLU A 107 -0.18 -11.08 -4.65
N LEU A 108 -0.84 -11.32 -3.53
CA LEU A 108 -2.01 -10.55 -3.11
C LEU A 108 -1.69 -9.05 -3.10
N PHE A 109 -0.58 -8.66 -2.47
CA PHE A 109 -0.16 -7.27 -2.40
C PHE A 109 0.12 -6.66 -3.78
N ALA A 110 0.82 -7.37 -4.65
CA ALA A 110 1.13 -6.91 -6.02
C ALA A 110 -0.15 -6.68 -6.84
N ARG A 111 -1.16 -7.55 -6.70
CA ARG A 111 -2.45 -7.41 -7.36
C ARG A 111 -3.25 -6.23 -6.83
N LEU A 112 -3.33 -6.06 -5.51
CA LEU A 112 -3.97 -4.90 -4.88
C LEU A 112 -3.32 -3.58 -5.34
N GLN A 113 -2.01 -3.51 -5.38
CA GLN A 113 -1.28 -2.35 -5.91
C GLN A 113 -1.67 -2.05 -7.36
N THR A 114 -1.83 -3.08 -8.19
CA THR A 114 -2.21 -2.93 -9.60
C THR A 114 -3.64 -2.40 -9.74
N LEU A 115 -4.58 -2.89 -8.92
CA LEU A 115 -5.95 -2.43 -8.91
C LEU A 115 -6.05 -0.96 -8.49
N LEU A 116 -5.41 -0.61 -7.39
CA LEU A 116 -5.39 0.75 -6.87
C LEU A 116 -4.80 1.75 -7.86
N ARG A 117 -3.79 1.34 -8.63
CA ARG A 117 -3.23 2.13 -9.73
C ARG A 117 -4.25 2.39 -10.84
N ARG A 118 -5.11 1.42 -11.16
CA ARG A 118 -6.15 1.57 -12.20
C ARG A 118 -7.24 2.57 -11.79
N VAL A 119 -7.68 2.54 -10.53
CA VAL A 119 -8.73 3.42 -10.00
C VAL A 119 -8.25 4.85 -9.79
N ALA A 120 -7.01 5.04 -9.41
CA ALA A 120 -6.39 6.38 -9.38
C ALA A 120 -6.40 7.08 -10.75
N GLY A 121 -7.10 6.49 -11.74
CA GLY A 121 -7.41 7.06 -13.05
C GLY A 121 -6.21 7.72 -13.70
N ARG A 122 -5.23 6.96 -14.22
CA ARG A 122 -4.11 7.49 -15.03
C ARG A 122 -3.32 8.67 -14.46
N SER A 123 -3.60 9.12 -13.27
CA SER A 123 -2.63 9.80 -12.44
C SER A 123 -1.77 8.70 -11.86
N VAL A 124 -0.57 8.60 -12.33
CA VAL A 124 0.53 7.99 -11.60
C VAL A 124 0.30 8.34 -10.13
N ASN A 125 0.31 7.37 -9.20
CA ASN A 125 0.31 7.67 -7.76
C ASN A 125 1.63 8.38 -7.41
N LEU A 126 1.88 9.48 -8.13
CA LEU A 126 3.03 10.32 -7.88
C LEU A 126 2.83 10.96 -6.52
N ILE A 127 3.62 10.53 -5.59
CA ILE A 127 3.70 11.22 -4.32
C ILE A 127 4.50 12.50 -4.60
N GLU A 128 3.79 13.62 -4.68
CA GLU A 128 4.41 14.92 -4.89
C GLU A 128 4.84 15.52 -3.54
N HIS A 129 6.05 16.05 -3.51
CA HIS A 129 6.60 16.75 -2.37
C HIS A 129 7.53 17.87 -2.85
N GLY A 130 6.97 19.07 -3.06
CA GLY A 130 7.66 20.15 -3.75
C GLY A 130 8.06 19.77 -5.17
N ALA A 131 9.33 19.95 -5.51
CA ALA A 131 9.87 19.53 -6.80
C ALA A 131 10.11 18.03 -6.94
N LEU A 132 9.98 17.25 -5.85
CA LEU A 132 10.14 15.80 -5.83
C LEU A 132 8.84 15.12 -6.24
N THR A 133 8.92 14.16 -7.17
CA THR A 133 7.86 13.21 -7.49
C THR A 133 8.40 11.78 -7.32
N TYR A 134 7.62 10.94 -6.66
CA TYR A 134 7.94 9.53 -6.43
C TYR A 134 6.75 8.66 -6.85
N ASP A 135 6.99 7.69 -7.73
CA ASP A 135 6.01 6.68 -8.12
C ASP A 135 6.25 5.39 -7.30
N PRO A 136 5.38 5.05 -6.34
CA PRO A 136 5.54 3.83 -5.53
C PRO A 136 5.45 2.54 -6.35
N SER A 137 4.82 2.57 -7.53
CA SER A 137 4.59 1.38 -8.36
C SER A 137 5.79 1.02 -9.22
N SER A 138 6.39 2.00 -9.88
CA SER A 138 7.62 1.84 -10.67
C SER A 138 8.88 2.06 -9.82
N ARG A 139 8.73 2.65 -8.61
CA ARG A 139 9.80 3.16 -7.75
C ARG A 139 10.66 4.24 -8.43
N GLU A 140 10.12 4.86 -9.45
CA GLU A 140 10.78 5.96 -10.12
C GLU A 140 10.72 7.23 -9.27
N THR A 141 11.88 7.86 -9.11
CA THR A 141 12.03 9.13 -8.39
C THR A 141 12.43 10.19 -9.37
N ARG A 142 11.76 11.35 -9.37
CA ARG A 142 12.15 12.52 -10.16
C ARG A 142 12.27 13.75 -9.27
N LEU A 143 13.23 14.59 -9.55
CA LEU A 143 13.42 15.89 -8.92
C LEU A 143 13.39 16.96 -10.01
N ALA A 144 12.46 17.90 -9.89
CA ALA A 144 12.20 18.92 -10.93
C ALA A 144 12.02 18.32 -12.34
N GLY A 145 11.33 17.17 -12.44
CA GLY A 145 11.08 16.43 -13.67
C GLY A 145 12.22 15.54 -14.17
N HIS A 146 13.43 15.66 -13.60
CA HIS A 146 14.58 14.83 -13.97
C HIS A 146 14.65 13.54 -13.16
N PRO A 147 14.87 12.38 -13.79
CA PRO A 147 14.97 11.10 -13.07
C PRO A 147 16.19 11.10 -12.16
N VAL A 148 16.02 10.57 -10.94
CA VAL A 148 17.09 10.38 -9.95
C VAL A 148 17.21 8.92 -9.62
N ASP A 149 18.37 8.33 -9.86
CA ASP A 149 18.61 6.93 -9.54
C ASP A 149 18.91 6.75 -8.05
N LEU A 150 18.02 5.99 -7.39
CA LEU A 150 18.12 5.62 -5.99
C LEU A 150 18.31 4.11 -5.85
N SER A 151 19.23 3.70 -4.99
CA SER A 151 19.38 2.30 -4.61
C SER A 151 18.10 1.80 -3.91
N ARG A 152 17.92 0.47 -3.84
CA ARG A 152 16.75 -0.13 -3.14
C ARG A 152 16.56 0.39 -1.72
N ARG A 153 17.66 0.55 -0.97
CA ARG A 153 17.64 1.02 0.42
C ARG A 153 17.29 2.51 0.53
N GLU A 154 17.80 3.33 -0.38
CA GLU A 154 17.45 4.75 -0.49
C GLU A 154 15.96 4.92 -0.87
N GLN A 155 15.44 4.09 -1.78
CA GLN A 155 14.02 4.07 -2.14
C GLN A 155 13.14 3.70 -0.95
N SER A 156 13.48 2.63 -0.20
CA SER A 156 12.72 2.23 0.99
C SER A 156 12.73 3.32 2.06
N LEU A 157 13.86 3.98 2.27
CA LEU A 157 13.99 5.10 3.21
C LEU A 157 13.13 6.30 2.76
N LEU A 158 13.22 6.69 1.49
CA LEU A 158 12.40 7.77 0.94
C LEU A 158 10.91 7.46 1.06
N GLN A 159 10.51 6.24 0.73
CA GLN A 159 9.13 5.78 0.82
C GLN A 159 8.62 5.85 2.27
N ALA A 160 9.40 5.37 3.25
CA ALA A 160 9.04 5.44 4.67
C ALA A 160 8.80 6.90 5.12
N LEU A 161 9.66 7.82 4.72
CA LEU A 161 9.53 9.25 5.04
C LEU A 161 8.31 9.87 4.34
N LEU A 162 8.07 9.55 3.07
CA LEU A 162 6.94 10.07 2.30
C LEU A 162 5.59 9.58 2.85
N HIS A 163 5.49 8.33 3.30
CA HIS A 163 4.26 7.81 3.93
C HIS A 163 4.00 8.35 5.34
N ASN A 164 5.05 8.84 6.02
CA ASN A 164 4.95 9.40 7.36
C ASN A 164 5.18 10.93 7.37
N ARG A 165 4.64 11.64 6.38
CA ARG A 165 4.77 13.11 6.30
C ARG A 165 4.35 13.78 7.60
N GLY A 166 5.14 14.73 8.06
CA GLY A 166 4.89 15.48 9.28
C GLY A 166 5.16 14.75 10.60
N ARG A 167 5.55 13.46 10.54
CA ARG A 167 5.93 12.67 11.72
C ARG A 167 7.44 12.49 11.80
N VAL A 168 7.94 12.40 13.02
CA VAL A 168 9.33 12.02 13.29
C VAL A 168 9.38 10.49 13.41
N LEU A 169 10.22 9.86 12.62
CA LEU A 169 10.49 8.43 12.70
C LEU A 169 11.78 8.21 13.50
N SER A 170 11.74 7.31 14.46
CA SER A 170 12.95 6.93 15.20
C SER A 170 13.96 6.22 14.29
N THR A 171 15.21 6.17 14.71
CA THR A 171 16.26 5.43 14.01
C THR A 171 15.90 3.95 13.85
N GLU A 172 15.24 3.35 14.85
CA GLU A 172 14.79 1.95 14.80
C GLU A 172 13.69 1.76 13.77
N GLN A 173 12.65 2.60 13.77
CA GLN A 173 11.58 2.55 12.78
C GLN A 173 12.07 2.69 11.34
N LEU A 174 13.07 3.53 11.10
CA LEU A 174 13.68 3.67 9.78
C LEU A 174 14.54 2.46 9.43
N LYS A 175 15.26 1.89 10.40
CA LYS A 175 16.01 0.64 10.17
C LYS A 175 15.07 -0.50 9.79
N ASP A 176 13.98 -0.71 10.52
CA ASP A 176 12.98 -1.73 10.21
C ASP A 176 12.38 -1.56 8.81
N SER A 177 12.13 -0.31 8.40
CA SER A 177 11.62 0.00 7.06
C SER A 177 12.62 -0.27 5.94
N VAL A 178 13.93 -0.18 6.21
CA VAL A 178 15.00 -0.31 5.21
C VAL A 178 15.57 -1.73 5.15
N TYR A 179 15.66 -2.41 6.30
CA TYR A 179 16.37 -3.68 6.44
C TYR A 179 15.45 -4.86 6.79
N GLY A 180 14.21 -4.58 7.31
CA GLY A 180 13.36 -5.63 7.87
C GLY A 180 13.88 -6.16 9.20
N PHE A 181 13.15 -7.14 9.79
CA PHE A 181 13.45 -7.66 11.14
C PHE A 181 14.67 -8.58 11.23
N ASN A 182 15.34 -8.95 10.13
CA ASN A 182 16.36 -10.01 10.09
C ASN A 182 17.79 -9.57 9.78
N ASP A 183 18.06 -8.28 9.58
CA ASP A 183 19.41 -7.82 9.28
C ASP A 183 20.04 -7.14 10.50
N GLU A 184 20.89 -7.87 11.23
CA GLU A 184 21.84 -7.30 12.20
C GLU A 184 22.91 -6.50 11.46
N LEU A 185 22.61 -5.27 11.05
CA LEU A 185 23.58 -4.41 10.39
C LEU A 185 23.99 -3.23 11.26
N GLU A 186 25.27 -2.90 11.10
CA GLU A 186 26.01 -1.87 11.82
C GLU A 186 25.23 -0.56 11.97
N SER A 187 25.33 0.02 13.15
CA SER A 187 24.68 1.26 13.59
C SER A 187 24.83 2.45 12.62
N ASN A 188 25.81 2.44 11.74
CA ASN A 188 26.12 3.54 10.82
C ASN A 188 25.50 3.44 9.42
N ALA A 189 24.96 2.29 9.03
CA ALA A 189 24.47 2.09 7.65
C ALA A 189 23.30 3.02 7.28
N LEU A 190 22.38 3.30 8.22
CA LEU A 190 21.27 4.23 7.99
C LEU A 190 21.75 5.66 7.69
N ASN A 191 22.77 6.13 8.41
CA ASN A 191 23.33 7.47 8.21
C ASN A 191 23.93 7.65 6.82
N VAL A 192 24.53 6.59 6.26
CA VAL A 192 25.07 6.58 4.89
C VAL A 192 23.93 6.76 3.88
N HIS A 193 22.80 6.04 4.05
CA HIS A 193 21.65 6.17 3.15
C HIS A 193 21.00 7.55 3.26
N ILE A 194 20.88 8.10 4.48
CA ILE A 194 20.41 9.48 4.69
C ILE A 194 21.35 10.49 4.00
N HIS A 195 22.64 10.31 4.12
CA HIS A 195 23.61 11.16 3.45
C HIS A 195 23.47 11.11 1.92
N HIS A 196 23.33 9.91 1.35
CA HIS A 196 23.10 9.74 -0.08
C HIS A 196 21.79 10.34 -0.56
N LEU A 197 20.67 10.17 0.18
CA LEU A 197 19.42 10.84 -0.16
C LEU A 197 19.56 12.36 -0.17
N ARG A 198 20.22 12.91 0.84
CA ARG A 198 20.50 14.36 0.90
C ARG A 198 21.39 14.84 -0.25
N SER A 199 22.34 14.03 -0.66
CA SER A 199 23.21 14.35 -1.80
C SER A 199 22.45 14.34 -3.13
N LYS A 200 21.52 13.40 -3.32
CA LYS A 200 20.79 13.19 -4.57
C LYS A 200 19.52 14.07 -4.68
N LEU A 201 18.82 14.30 -3.59
CA LEU A 201 17.53 14.97 -3.56
C LEU A 201 17.57 16.35 -2.87
N GLY A 202 18.72 16.77 -2.38
CA GLY A 202 18.89 18.02 -1.66
C GLY A 202 18.97 17.84 -0.14
N LYS A 203 19.75 18.71 0.52
CA LYS A 203 20.03 18.62 1.97
C LYS A 203 18.76 18.71 2.83
N GLY A 204 17.74 19.41 2.35
CA GLY A 204 16.47 19.64 3.04
C GLY A 204 15.51 18.45 3.01
N ILE A 205 15.72 17.43 2.17
CA ILE A 205 14.77 16.32 2.00
C ILE A 205 14.57 15.47 3.28
N VAL A 206 15.60 15.34 4.08
CA VAL A 206 15.57 14.64 5.37
C VAL A 206 16.07 15.55 6.46
N GLU A 207 15.22 15.88 7.41
CA GLU A 207 15.60 16.65 8.60
C GLU A 207 15.95 15.72 9.77
N THR A 208 17.03 16.06 10.47
CA THR A 208 17.41 15.40 11.73
C THR A 208 16.73 16.12 12.90
N VAL A 209 15.92 15.39 13.67
CA VAL A 209 15.33 15.87 14.91
C VAL A 209 16.16 15.32 16.06
N ARG A 210 17.00 16.18 16.66
CA ARG A 210 17.97 15.77 17.69
C ARG A 210 17.30 14.99 18.83
N GLY A 211 17.85 13.81 19.14
CA GLY A 211 17.36 12.93 20.21
C GLY A 211 16.10 12.12 19.86
N LEU A 212 15.44 12.37 18.73
CA LEU A 212 14.18 11.70 18.36
C LEU A 212 14.31 10.86 17.07
N GLY A 213 15.06 11.33 16.06
CA GLY A 213 15.21 10.62 14.80
C GLY A 213 15.20 11.53 13.59
N TYR A 214 14.43 11.16 12.56
CA TYR A 214 14.39 11.84 11.27
C TYR A 214 12.96 12.07 10.81
N ARG A 215 12.75 13.11 10.03
CA ARG A 215 11.47 13.36 9.33
C ARG A 215 11.71 13.82 7.91
N LEU A 216 10.68 13.74 7.09
CA LEU A 216 10.68 14.37 5.78
C LEU A 216 10.77 15.89 5.98
N GLY A 217 11.70 16.53 5.29
CA GLY A 217 11.84 17.98 5.32
C GLY A 217 10.68 18.71 4.62
N PRO A 218 10.63 20.03 4.60
CA PRO A 218 9.58 20.80 3.93
C PRO A 218 9.61 20.59 2.42
N ALA A 219 8.42 20.70 1.78
CA ALA A 219 8.26 20.53 0.34
C ALA A 219 9.01 21.58 -0.49
N ASP A 220 9.08 22.77 0.03
CA ASP A 220 9.87 23.86 -0.55
C ASP A 220 11.26 23.77 0.05
N GLY A 221 12.20 23.19 -0.71
CA GLY A 221 13.58 23.04 -0.27
C GLY A 221 14.11 24.36 0.28
N GLY A 222 14.19 24.46 1.61
CA GLY A 222 14.57 25.67 2.29
C GLY A 222 15.92 26.20 1.79
N GLU A 223 15.88 27.15 0.86
CA GLU A 223 16.86 28.22 0.84
C GLU A 223 16.65 29.06 2.10
N GLN A 224 17.28 28.65 3.17
CA GLN A 224 17.69 29.56 4.21
C GLN A 224 19.21 29.44 4.34
N GLY A 225 19.86 30.10 3.38
CA GLY A 225 21.22 30.54 3.55
C GLY A 225 21.23 31.74 4.48
N LYS A 226 22.00 31.70 5.38
CA LYS A 226 23.05 32.63 5.81
C LYS A 226 23.58 32.18 7.13
#